data_56fdb372294f12e9b43fb2faf5c05d17
#
_entry.id   56fdb372294f12e9b43fb2faf5c05d17
#
_cell.length_a   1.000
_cell.length_b   1.000
_cell.length_c   1.000
_cell.angle_alpha   90.00
_cell.angle_beta   90.00
_cell.angle_gamma   90.00
#
_symmetry.space_group_name_H-M   'P 1'
#
loop_
_entity.id
_entity.type
_entity.pdbx_description
1 polymer ?
#
loop_
_entity_poly.entity_id
_entity_poly.type
_entity_poly.pdbx_seq_one_letter_code
_entity_poly.pdbx_strand_id
1 'polypeptide(L)'
;MAFFDNTRKPTGLGGRIMVSMMNIGHRSLADWGLKYLKLNNDANVLDCGCGGGANIKKLLKLCPNGFVKGIDYSPVSVAKANKVNRGAVSIHCCVVLQGNVADMIFASEWFDAVTAFETVYFWPNLLQSFKEIYRVLKSGGTFLICNESNGDTDKDEKWTKIIGGMTIYKDAELKTYL
;
A
#
# COMPACT_ATOMS: atom_id res chain seq x y z
N MET A 1 -13.99 -18.76 -8.19
CA MET A 1 -13.34 -17.68 -7.40
C MET A 1 -14.39 -16.62 -7.18
N ALA A 2 -14.77 -16.36 -5.92
CA ALA A 2 -15.80 -15.37 -5.63
C ALA A 2 -15.29 -13.97 -6.04
N PHE A 3 -16.20 -13.07 -6.43
CA PHE A 3 -15.84 -11.71 -6.88
C PHE A 3 -14.97 -10.97 -5.84
N PHE A 4 -15.28 -11.16 -4.55
CA PHE A 4 -14.56 -10.55 -3.44
C PHE A 4 -13.14 -11.12 -3.20
N ASP A 5 -12.79 -12.31 -3.72
CA ASP A 5 -11.41 -12.81 -3.65
C ASP A 5 -10.44 -11.91 -4.42
N ASN A 6 -10.95 -11.17 -5.42
CA ASN A 6 -10.19 -10.16 -6.14
C ASN A 6 -9.84 -8.91 -5.31
N THR A 7 -10.41 -8.74 -4.13
CA THR A 7 -10.01 -7.68 -3.19
C THR A 7 -8.62 -7.96 -2.63
N ARG A 8 -8.36 -9.22 -2.29
CA ARG A 8 -7.05 -9.67 -1.79
C ARG A 8 -6.05 -9.80 -2.92
N LYS A 9 -6.33 -10.60 -3.95
CA LYS A 9 -5.42 -10.87 -5.07
C LYS A 9 -6.14 -10.70 -6.40
N PRO A 10 -6.16 -9.48 -6.96
CA PRO A 10 -6.78 -9.22 -8.24
C PRO A 10 -6.20 -10.10 -9.35
N THR A 11 -7.06 -10.82 -10.08
CA THR A 11 -6.68 -11.66 -11.22
C THR A 11 -7.67 -11.52 -12.37
N GLY A 12 -7.21 -11.67 -13.61
CA GLY A 12 -8.06 -11.65 -14.81
C GLY A 12 -8.87 -10.34 -14.98
N LEU A 13 -9.99 -10.43 -15.70
CA LEU A 13 -10.87 -9.28 -15.98
C LEU A 13 -11.57 -8.77 -14.71
N GLY A 14 -12.06 -9.68 -13.86
CA GLY A 14 -12.69 -9.32 -12.57
C GLY A 14 -11.74 -8.54 -11.65
N GLY A 15 -10.48 -8.96 -11.58
CA GLY A 15 -9.44 -8.25 -10.84
C GLY A 15 -9.17 -6.85 -11.38
N ARG A 16 -9.19 -6.66 -12.71
CA ARG A 16 -9.01 -5.32 -13.32
C ARG A 16 -10.13 -4.34 -12.94
N ILE A 17 -11.37 -4.84 -12.89
CA ILE A 17 -12.53 -4.06 -12.45
C ILE A 17 -12.39 -3.74 -10.97
N MET A 18 -12.09 -4.75 -10.13
CA MET A 18 -11.92 -4.58 -8.69
C MET A 18 -10.86 -3.53 -8.36
N VAL A 19 -9.66 -3.61 -8.92
CA VAL A 19 -8.58 -2.62 -8.72
C VAL A 19 -9.02 -1.20 -9.12
N SER A 20 -9.86 -1.07 -10.17
CA SER A 20 -10.37 0.24 -10.58
C SER A 20 -11.40 0.78 -9.60
N MET A 21 -12.26 -0.08 -9.04
CA MET A 21 -13.22 0.29 -7.99
C MET A 21 -12.53 0.67 -6.69
N MET A 22 -11.51 -0.08 -6.27
CA MET A 22 -10.72 0.21 -5.07
C MET A 22 -9.99 1.56 -5.17
N ASN A 23 -9.44 1.90 -6.34
CA ASN A 23 -8.83 3.21 -6.57
C ASN A 23 -9.80 4.39 -6.37
N ILE A 24 -11.09 4.17 -6.56
CA ILE A 24 -12.14 5.19 -6.37
C ILE A 24 -12.66 5.14 -4.94
N GLY A 25 -12.99 3.96 -4.44
CA GLY A 25 -13.64 3.76 -3.14
C GLY A 25 -12.80 4.26 -1.96
N HIS A 26 -11.49 3.99 -1.97
CA HIS A 26 -10.60 4.38 -0.86
C HIS A 26 -9.98 5.77 -1.02
N ARG A 27 -10.49 6.59 -1.96
CA ARG A 27 -9.90 7.91 -2.26
C ARG A 27 -9.97 8.86 -1.07
N SER A 28 -11.13 8.94 -0.40
CA SER A 28 -11.36 9.83 0.74
C SER A 28 -10.50 9.45 1.94
N LEU A 29 -10.40 8.14 2.22
CA LEU A 29 -9.54 7.61 3.28
C LEU A 29 -8.07 7.96 3.02
N ALA A 30 -7.59 7.75 1.81
CA ALA A 30 -6.22 8.09 1.44
C ALA A 30 -5.95 9.60 1.49
N ASP A 31 -6.90 10.43 1.06
CA ASP A 31 -6.79 11.90 1.15
C ASP A 31 -6.74 12.37 2.61
N TRP A 32 -7.47 11.68 3.51
CA TRP A 32 -7.41 11.94 4.94
C TRP A 32 -6.08 11.49 5.54
N GLY A 33 -5.65 10.26 5.31
CA GLY A 33 -4.42 9.70 5.88
C GLY A 33 -3.18 10.47 5.43
N LEU A 34 -3.10 10.87 4.17
CA LEU A 34 -1.96 11.64 3.65
C LEU A 34 -1.78 13.02 4.29
N LYS A 35 -2.78 13.58 4.98
CA LYS A 35 -2.62 14.83 5.75
C LYS A 35 -1.67 14.69 6.94
N TYR A 36 -1.49 13.48 7.44
CA TYR A 36 -0.59 13.17 8.54
C TYR A 36 0.85 12.87 8.09
N LEU A 37 1.06 12.71 6.78
CA LEU A 37 2.37 12.43 6.20
C LEU A 37 3.06 13.75 5.83
N LYS A 38 4.13 14.07 6.54
CA LYS A 38 4.98 15.23 6.25
C LYS A 38 6.19 14.75 5.45
N LEU A 39 6.32 15.21 4.21
CA LEU A 39 7.40 14.85 3.30
C LEU A 39 8.17 16.10 2.87
N ASN A 40 9.47 15.95 2.71
CA ASN A 40 10.27 16.90 1.95
C ASN A 40 9.98 16.75 0.45
N ASN A 41 10.19 17.81 -0.32
CA ASN A 41 9.93 17.81 -1.76
C ASN A 41 10.77 16.77 -2.53
N ASP A 42 11.89 16.35 -1.99
CA ASP A 42 12.85 15.39 -2.56
C ASP A 42 12.80 14.00 -1.89
N ALA A 43 11.76 13.73 -1.09
CA ALA A 43 11.62 12.49 -0.35
C ALA A 43 11.52 11.25 -1.25
N ASN A 44 12.17 10.17 -0.84
CA ASN A 44 11.98 8.83 -1.40
C ASN A 44 10.87 8.11 -0.64
N VAL A 45 9.82 7.70 -1.32
CA VAL A 45 8.63 7.10 -0.70
C VAL A 45 8.34 5.73 -1.28
N LEU A 46 7.93 4.78 -0.41
CA LEU A 46 7.45 3.46 -0.80
C LEU A 46 5.95 3.33 -0.46
N ASP A 47 5.15 2.90 -1.43
CA ASP A 47 3.75 2.52 -1.24
C ASP A 47 3.62 0.99 -1.25
N CYS A 48 3.41 0.38 -0.08
CA CYS A 48 3.32 -1.07 0.10
C CYS A 48 1.88 -1.55 -0.11
N GLY A 49 1.68 -2.51 -1.04
CA GLY A 49 0.36 -2.91 -1.49
C GLY A 49 -0.30 -1.81 -2.30
N CYS A 50 0.44 -1.23 -3.23
CA CYS A 50 0.06 0.00 -3.95
C CYS A 50 -1.18 -0.15 -4.85
N GLY A 51 -1.72 -1.35 -5.01
CA GLY A 51 -2.92 -1.63 -5.80
C GLY A 51 -2.84 -1.05 -7.20
N GLY A 52 -3.85 -0.31 -7.61
CA GLY A 52 -3.90 0.35 -8.93
C GLY A 52 -3.12 1.66 -9.04
N GLY A 53 -2.30 2.02 -8.04
CA GLY A 53 -1.37 3.15 -8.09
C GLY A 53 -2.01 4.53 -7.91
N ALA A 54 -3.23 4.62 -7.37
CA ALA A 54 -3.89 5.90 -7.15
C ALA A 54 -3.16 6.74 -6.09
N ASN A 55 -2.65 6.09 -5.02
CA ASN A 55 -1.92 6.77 -3.96
C ASN A 55 -0.51 7.16 -4.40
N ILE A 56 0.16 6.36 -5.23
CA ILE A 56 1.44 6.75 -5.88
C ILE A 56 1.30 8.10 -6.56
N LYS A 57 0.21 8.32 -7.32
CA LYS A 57 -0.03 9.61 -7.98
C LYS A 57 -0.17 10.79 -6.99
N LYS A 58 -0.69 10.54 -5.79
CA LYS A 58 -0.79 11.55 -4.74
C LYS A 58 0.57 11.81 -4.08
N LEU A 59 1.32 10.74 -3.78
CA LEU A 59 2.67 10.82 -3.20
C LEU A 59 3.63 11.59 -4.11
N LEU A 60 3.61 11.35 -5.43
CA LEU A 60 4.38 12.10 -6.41
C LEU A 60 4.11 13.62 -6.41
N LYS A 61 2.91 14.03 -5.98
CA LYS A 61 2.60 15.46 -5.81
C LYS A 61 3.15 16.03 -4.51
N LEU A 62 3.27 15.20 -3.48
CA LEU A 62 3.80 15.61 -2.17
C LEU A 62 5.33 15.70 -2.19
N CYS A 63 6.01 14.90 -3.04
CA CYS A 63 7.46 14.92 -3.21
C CYS A 63 7.83 15.12 -4.71
N PRO A 64 7.61 16.30 -5.28
CA PRO A 64 7.74 16.54 -6.73
C PRO A 64 9.17 16.41 -7.26
N ASN A 65 10.19 16.53 -6.42
CA ASN A 65 11.61 16.36 -6.74
C ASN A 65 12.16 15.03 -6.22
N GLY A 66 11.31 14.20 -5.61
CA GLY A 66 11.66 12.92 -5.03
C GLY A 66 11.36 11.74 -5.94
N PHE A 67 11.30 10.57 -5.34
CA PHE A 67 11.09 9.31 -6.03
C PHE A 67 10.04 8.46 -5.31
N VAL A 68 9.07 7.92 -6.04
CA VAL A 68 8.04 7.03 -5.46
C VAL A 68 8.18 5.63 -6.03
N LYS A 69 8.39 4.65 -5.15
CA LYS A 69 8.28 3.23 -5.50
C LYS A 69 6.94 2.66 -5.01
N GLY A 70 6.37 1.75 -5.79
CA GLY A 70 5.25 0.93 -5.40
C GLY A 70 5.62 -0.54 -5.44
N ILE A 71 5.10 -1.31 -4.47
CA ILE A 71 5.19 -2.76 -4.49
C ILE A 71 3.79 -3.36 -4.30
N ASP A 72 3.46 -4.37 -5.11
CA ASP A 72 2.23 -5.14 -4.97
C ASP A 72 2.47 -6.58 -5.43
N TYR A 73 1.86 -7.54 -4.77
CA TYR A 73 2.06 -8.95 -5.14
C TYR A 73 1.20 -9.39 -6.34
N SER A 74 0.17 -8.60 -6.71
CA SER A 74 -0.69 -8.87 -7.86
C SER A 74 -0.11 -8.25 -9.14
N PRO A 75 0.19 -9.05 -10.16
CA PRO A 75 0.66 -8.52 -11.44
C PRO A 75 -0.40 -7.64 -12.13
N VAL A 76 -1.69 -7.86 -11.86
CA VAL A 76 -2.79 -7.02 -12.38
C VAL A 76 -2.76 -5.63 -11.76
N SER A 77 -2.53 -5.55 -10.44
CA SER A 77 -2.34 -4.28 -9.70
C SER A 77 -1.13 -3.52 -10.25
N VAL A 78 0.01 -4.19 -10.35
CA VAL A 78 1.26 -3.60 -10.88
C VAL A 78 1.08 -3.05 -12.30
N ALA A 79 0.48 -3.83 -13.20
CA ALA A 79 0.21 -3.37 -14.57
C ALA A 79 -0.71 -2.14 -14.60
N LYS A 80 -1.74 -2.10 -13.75
CA LYS A 80 -2.62 -0.94 -13.61
C LYS A 80 -1.90 0.26 -13.04
N ALA A 81 -1.10 0.08 -11.99
CA ALA A 81 -0.35 1.16 -11.34
C ALA A 81 0.67 1.80 -12.30
N ASN A 82 1.40 1.00 -13.07
CA ASN A 82 2.30 1.49 -14.11
C ASN A 82 1.53 2.29 -15.19
N LYS A 83 0.36 1.82 -15.61
CA LYS A 83 -0.48 2.54 -16.58
C LYS A 83 -0.99 3.88 -16.03
N VAL A 84 -1.44 3.91 -14.77
CA VAL A 84 -1.95 5.12 -14.11
C VAL A 84 -0.85 6.17 -13.94
N ASN A 85 0.38 5.73 -13.63
CA ASN A 85 1.53 6.59 -13.36
C ASN A 85 2.53 6.66 -14.53
N ARG A 86 2.11 6.29 -15.75
CA ARG A 86 3.00 6.16 -16.91
C ARG A 86 3.91 7.38 -17.17
N GLY A 87 3.41 8.60 -16.90
CA GLY A 87 4.19 9.82 -17.07
C GLY A 87 5.38 9.87 -16.12
N ALA A 88 5.17 9.59 -14.84
CA ALA A 88 6.24 9.55 -13.84
C ALA A 88 7.20 8.36 -14.06
N VAL A 89 6.68 7.22 -14.52
CA VAL A 89 7.49 6.05 -14.88
C VAL A 89 8.40 6.38 -16.07
N SER A 90 7.90 7.06 -17.10
CA SER A 90 8.68 7.40 -18.31
C SER A 90 9.83 8.40 -18.06
N ILE A 91 9.71 9.23 -17.05
CA ILE A 91 10.77 10.18 -16.62
C ILE A 91 11.57 9.68 -15.41
N HIS A 92 11.40 8.42 -15.08
CA HIS A 92 12.12 7.74 -13.98
C HIS A 92 11.93 8.32 -12.57
N CYS A 93 10.81 9.02 -12.33
CA CYS A 93 10.42 9.47 -10.98
C CYS A 93 9.58 8.45 -10.22
N CYS A 94 9.16 7.35 -10.88
CA CYS A 94 8.36 6.30 -10.30
C CYS A 94 8.77 4.93 -10.83
N VAL A 95 8.73 3.93 -9.92
CA VAL A 95 8.88 2.52 -10.30
C VAL A 95 7.83 1.70 -9.54
N VAL A 96 7.08 0.84 -10.23
CA VAL A 96 6.15 -0.11 -9.60
C VAL A 96 6.57 -1.52 -9.93
N LEU A 97 6.80 -2.32 -8.89
CA LEU A 97 7.32 -3.69 -9.00
C LEU A 97 6.34 -4.70 -8.40
N GLN A 98 6.35 -5.91 -8.96
CA GLN A 98 5.72 -7.03 -8.31
C GLN A 98 6.64 -7.57 -7.22
N GLY A 99 6.10 -7.76 -6.02
CA GLY A 99 6.90 -8.29 -4.91
C GLY A 99 6.08 -8.55 -3.66
N ASN A 100 6.76 -9.08 -2.66
CA ASN A 100 6.21 -9.39 -1.35
C ASN A 100 6.76 -8.40 -0.31
N VAL A 101 5.88 -7.81 0.50
CA VAL A 101 6.26 -6.89 1.56
C VAL A 101 7.13 -7.55 2.66
N ALA A 102 6.99 -8.88 2.84
CA ALA A 102 7.79 -9.63 3.81
C ALA A 102 9.20 -10.00 3.30
N ASP A 103 9.52 -9.70 2.04
CA ASP A 103 10.81 -9.99 1.40
C ASP A 103 11.04 -8.98 0.26
N MET A 104 11.48 -7.77 0.60
CA MET A 104 11.63 -6.68 -0.34
C MET A 104 13.04 -6.58 -0.92
N ILE A 105 13.13 -6.37 -2.23
CA ILE A 105 14.40 -6.24 -2.96
C ILE A 105 15.08 -4.87 -2.77
N PHE A 106 14.50 -3.98 -1.99
CA PHE A 106 15.00 -2.62 -1.80
C PHE A 106 16.18 -2.60 -0.81
N ALA A 107 17.09 -1.65 -1.00
CA ALA A 107 18.19 -1.40 -0.08
C ALA A 107 17.68 -0.96 1.30
N SER A 108 18.46 -1.25 2.34
CA SER A 108 18.21 -0.73 3.69
C SER A 108 18.35 0.80 3.71
N GLU A 109 17.60 1.44 4.61
CA GLU A 109 17.66 2.89 4.87
C GLU A 109 17.53 3.76 3.60
N TRP A 110 16.63 3.38 2.69
CA TRP A 110 16.49 4.08 1.42
C TRP A 110 15.28 5.03 1.38
N PHE A 111 14.21 4.74 2.13
CA PHE A 111 12.97 5.50 2.09
C PHE A 111 12.83 6.47 3.27
N ASP A 112 12.44 7.70 2.98
CA ASP A 112 12.06 8.71 3.97
C ASP A 112 10.69 8.39 4.57
N ALA A 113 9.81 7.77 3.78
CA ALA A 113 8.53 7.29 4.24
C ALA A 113 8.11 5.99 3.54
N VAL A 114 7.34 5.17 4.27
CA VAL A 114 6.62 4.02 3.75
C VAL A 114 5.14 4.18 4.06
N THR A 115 4.27 3.88 3.09
CA THR A 115 2.82 3.93 3.26
C THR A 115 2.18 2.57 3.03
N ALA A 116 1.09 2.29 3.76
CA ALA A 116 0.26 1.11 3.60
C ALA A 116 -1.21 1.52 3.77
N PHE A 117 -1.94 1.57 2.65
CA PHE A 117 -3.36 1.94 2.61
C PHE A 117 -4.22 0.72 2.33
N GLU A 118 -5.07 0.30 3.28
CA GLU A 118 -6.01 -0.82 3.11
C GLU A 118 -5.34 -2.14 2.72
N THR A 119 -4.11 -2.39 3.13
CA THR A 119 -3.32 -3.53 2.65
C THR A 119 -2.77 -4.44 3.76
N VAL A 120 -2.52 -3.90 4.95
CA VAL A 120 -1.95 -4.65 6.09
C VAL A 120 -2.78 -5.88 6.46
N TYR A 121 -4.08 -5.84 6.22
CA TYR A 121 -5.03 -6.96 6.37
C TYR A 121 -4.60 -8.27 5.68
N PHE A 122 -3.79 -8.16 4.63
CA PHE A 122 -3.44 -9.26 3.72
C PHE A 122 -1.97 -9.65 3.76
N TRP A 123 -1.20 -9.02 4.64
CA TRP A 123 0.23 -9.29 4.72
C TRP A 123 0.48 -10.69 5.29
N PRO A 124 1.33 -11.51 4.65
CA PRO A 124 1.41 -12.95 4.95
C PRO A 124 2.05 -13.25 6.31
N ASN A 125 2.98 -12.43 6.75
CA ASN A 125 3.66 -12.51 8.04
C ASN A 125 3.90 -11.09 8.53
N LEU A 126 3.06 -10.66 9.46
CA LEU A 126 3.06 -9.28 9.92
C LEU A 126 4.40 -8.88 10.53
N LEU A 127 4.96 -9.71 11.43
CA LEU A 127 6.26 -9.43 12.05
C LEU A 127 7.38 -9.30 11.01
N GLN A 128 7.45 -10.23 10.06
CA GLN A 128 8.47 -10.18 9.01
C GLN A 128 8.26 -8.98 8.09
N SER A 129 7.03 -8.65 7.76
CA SER A 129 6.70 -7.48 6.95
C SER A 129 7.13 -6.19 7.65
N PHE A 130 6.89 -6.07 8.97
CA PHE A 130 7.31 -4.90 9.74
C PHE A 130 8.84 -4.81 9.87
N LYS A 131 9.55 -5.95 10.00
CA LYS A 131 11.02 -5.99 9.95
C LYS A 131 11.56 -5.48 8.62
N GLU A 132 10.94 -5.85 7.51
CA GLU A 132 11.30 -5.34 6.18
C GLU A 132 11.00 -3.84 6.04
N ILE A 133 9.85 -3.36 6.53
CA ILE A 133 9.54 -1.92 6.58
C ILE A 133 10.62 -1.18 7.38
N TYR A 134 10.96 -1.67 8.57
CA TYR A 134 12.01 -1.08 9.41
C TYR A 134 13.36 -1.05 8.69
N ARG A 135 13.73 -2.14 8.02
CA ARG A 135 14.99 -2.25 7.29
C ARG A 135 15.11 -1.23 6.16
N VAL A 136 14.04 -1.01 5.40
CA VAL A 136 14.07 -0.12 4.23
C VAL A 136 13.86 1.35 4.57
N LEU A 137 13.29 1.66 5.75
CA LEU A 137 13.14 3.03 6.25
C LEU A 137 14.49 3.59 6.71
N LYS A 138 14.75 4.84 6.38
CA LYS A 138 15.84 5.61 6.99
C LYS A 138 15.61 5.82 8.48
N SER A 139 16.68 6.03 9.23
CA SER A 139 16.57 6.51 10.62
C SER A 139 15.77 7.81 10.66
N GLY A 140 14.74 7.87 11.52
CA GLY A 140 13.79 8.98 11.58
C GLY A 140 12.73 9.02 10.48
N GLY A 141 12.71 8.01 9.59
CA GLY A 141 11.68 7.86 8.57
C GLY A 141 10.30 7.55 9.14
N THR A 142 9.26 7.77 8.36
CA THR A 142 7.86 7.61 8.80
C THR A 142 7.22 6.39 8.16
N PHE A 143 6.57 5.53 8.96
CA PHE A 143 5.66 4.49 8.47
C PHE A 143 4.22 4.92 8.72
N LEU A 144 3.42 5.11 7.66
CA LEU A 144 2.00 5.44 7.71
C LEU A 144 1.16 4.23 7.36
N ILE A 145 0.38 3.73 8.31
CA ILE A 145 -0.69 2.74 8.08
C ILE A 145 -2.02 3.49 8.10
N CYS A 146 -2.86 3.25 7.09
CA CYS A 146 -4.18 3.85 6.99
C CYS A 146 -5.20 2.79 6.58
N ASN A 147 -6.03 2.38 7.54
CA ASN A 147 -7.04 1.34 7.41
C ASN A 147 -8.42 1.88 7.74
N GLU A 148 -9.45 1.44 7.00
CA GLU A 148 -10.86 1.75 7.30
C GLU A 148 -11.36 0.90 8.46
N SER A 149 -11.01 -0.39 8.47
CA SER A 149 -11.37 -1.34 9.53
C SER A 149 -10.27 -1.44 10.58
N ASN A 150 -10.61 -1.25 11.85
CA ASN A 150 -9.68 -1.22 12.98
C ASN A 150 -9.99 -2.25 14.09
N GLY A 151 -10.98 -3.12 13.87
CA GLY A 151 -11.37 -4.18 14.81
C GLY A 151 -12.21 -3.71 16.01
N ASP A 152 -12.69 -2.47 16.00
CA ASP A 152 -13.47 -1.91 17.11
C ASP A 152 -14.99 -1.97 16.90
N THR A 153 -15.44 -2.44 15.72
CA THR A 153 -16.85 -2.49 15.39
C THR A 153 -17.30 -3.87 14.89
N ASP A 154 -18.53 -4.25 15.20
CA ASP A 154 -19.16 -5.50 14.70
C ASP A 154 -19.22 -5.55 13.17
N LYS A 155 -19.14 -4.40 12.51
CA LYS A 155 -19.11 -4.31 11.04
C LYS A 155 -17.84 -4.94 10.46
N ASP A 156 -16.75 -4.93 11.21
CA ASP A 156 -15.45 -5.46 10.79
C ASP A 156 -15.49 -6.97 10.65
N GLU A 157 -16.20 -7.68 11.52
CA GLU A 157 -16.39 -9.14 11.41
C GLU A 157 -17.05 -9.57 10.09
N LYS A 158 -17.92 -8.73 9.54
CA LYS A 158 -18.56 -9.01 8.26
C LYS A 158 -17.53 -9.13 7.14
N TRP A 159 -16.52 -8.28 7.13
CA TRP A 159 -15.50 -8.26 6.09
C TRP A 159 -14.58 -9.47 6.16
N THR A 160 -14.18 -9.90 7.37
CA THR A 160 -13.35 -11.11 7.54
C THR A 160 -14.07 -12.39 7.10
N LYS A 161 -15.43 -12.41 7.18
CA LYS A 161 -16.26 -13.53 6.70
C LYS A 161 -16.41 -13.52 5.17
N ILE A 162 -16.44 -12.35 4.53
CA ILE A 162 -16.66 -12.18 3.10
C ILE A 162 -15.35 -12.28 2.30
N ILE A 163 -14.27 -11.70 2.83
CA ILE A 163 -12.96 -11.63 2.14
C ILE A 163 -12.03 -12.67 2.74
N GLY A 164 -11.80 -13.75 2.01
CA GLY A 164 -10.93 -14.85 2.46
C GLY A 164 -9.51 -14.37 2.75
N GLY A 165 -9.00 -14.72 3.95
CA GLY A 165 -7.64 -14.38 4.39
C GLY A 165 -7.42 -12.92 4.75
N MET A 166 -8.48 -12.16 5.01
CA MET A 166 -8.41 -10.83 5.62
C MET A 166 -8.28 -10.98 7.14
N THR A 167 -7.28 -10.31 7.72
CA THR A 167 -7.12 -10.17 9.17
C THR A 167 -7.17 -8.70 9.55
N ILE A 168 -8.11 -8.33 10.41
CA ILE A 168 -8.23 -6.96 10.91
C ILE A 168 -7.49 -6.88 12.23
N TYR A 169 -6.56 -5.96 12.34
CA TYR A 169 -5.73 -5.74 13.50
C TYR A 169 -6.18 -4.49 14.24
N LYS A 170 -6.22 -4.55 15.58
CA LYS A 170 -6.42 -3.36 16.41
C LYS A 170 -5.15 -2.50 16.46
N ASP A 171 -5.33 -1.20 16.67
CA ASP A 171 -4.21 -0.26 16.84
C ASP A 171 -3.19 -0.71 17.88
N ALA A 172 -3.68 -1.20 19.04
CA ALA A 172 -2.82 -1.70 20.09
C ALA A 172 -1.99 -2.92 19.66
N GLU A 173 -2.56 -3.77 18.83
CA GLU A 173 -1.90 -4.95 18.26
C GLU A 173 -0.79 -4.53 17.27
N LEU A 174 -1.11 -3.64 16.34
CA LEU A 174 -0.11 -3.12 15.38
C LEU A 174 1.06 -2.43 16.10
N LYS A 175 0.78 -1.69 17.17
CA LYS A 175 1.82 -1.03 17.99
C LYS A 175 2.78 -2.00 18.68
N THR A 176 2.40 -3.26 18.89
CA THR A 176 3.32 -4.26 19.49
C THR A 176 4.42 -4.71 18.52
N TYR A 177 4.27 -4.43 17.23
CA TYR A 177 5.23 -4.78 16.18
C TYR A 177 6.12 -3.60 15.76
N LEU A 178 5.82 -2.38 16.22
CA LEU A 178 6.56 -1.15 15.94
C LEU A 178 7.55 -0.80 17.05
#